data_2698b02c83b26f1f966330de21711b72
#
_entry.id   2698b02c83b26f1f966330de21711b72
#
_cell.length_a   1.000
_cell.length_b   1.000
_cell.length_c   1.000
_cell.angle_alpha   90.00
_cell.angle_beta   90.00
_cell.angle_gamma   90.00
#
_symmetry.space_group_name_H-M   'P 1'
#
loop_
_entity.id
_entity.type
_entity.pdbx_description
1 polymer ?
#
loop_
_entity_poly.entity_id
_entity_poly.type
_entity_poly.pdbx_seq_one_letter_code
_entity_poly.pdbx_strand_id
1 'polypeptide(L)'
;MQGIRVVVGIDFGTTYSGFSYAHLSNRIIATNNKWADQVSNTIDDEYLDQIENLKIITALGYDKDFKEVECWGQSVFTIEEKKSVYPVELFKLHMSDSDKDKDKSKNAHLPDNFDYKKAITDYLKEMARWSGIELHQVLFVLAVPAGFPENSKAILRKCAYDAMIINNLKTWKLQFTTEPEAAAIYCIDNIPKEKISEYIEKSFLVVDCGGGTVDLTVRKLLNKDELGEVTIRTGGLCGSTYVDNEFIKFLENKLGKSAINSLKEHHYGQYRLLIHEFCKNVKFLFTGVEEEYKTYELDIKKLSPKLKQYVTKQHSDENRWMIKLGFDDVKKMFDPVINQIIKLIRGQIDQLDKDDTCPIMFLVGGFSESKYLQKRIRENFKEQQITVSPRPIAAVANGAVSYGINEKFIKNRVLKYNFGRSTLRPYDENIDSIDKRRESGHVLVFKLLAKKGTIVDVDQKFSQTSHPENSDQEQMWYQILITERDDVKYPDEDGVIKLGDFIIDLPDAHLGKDRKVRIELTLGKMEIQAYAKNEYNGQEYETSFGYHDKDLVEKILKEEP
;
A
#
# COMPACT_ATOMS: atom_id res chain seq x y z
N MET A 1 11.93 23.08 -3.75
CA MET A 1 12.29 22.43 -2.45
C MET A 1 13.01 23.41 -1.49
N GLN A 2 12.47 24.61 -1.36
CA GLN A 2 13.09 25.63 -0.49
C GLN A 2 13.03 25.19 0.97
N GLY A 3 14.19 25.17 1.68
CA GLY A 3 14.30 24.77 3.08
C GLY A 3 14.42 23.28 3.37
N ILE A 4 14.32 22.38 2.38
CA ILE A 4 14.56 20.94 2.53
C ILE A 4 16.04 20.62 2.38
N ARG A 5 16.56 19.80 3.28
CA ARG A 5 17.95 19.30 3.25
C ARG A 5 18.03 17.80 3.03
N VAL A 6 17.02 17.06 3.48
CA VAL A 6 16.99 15.60 3.45
C VAL A 6 15.68 15.13 2.83
N VAL A 7 15.75 14.10 1.98
CA VAL A 7 14.60 13.33 1.52
C VAL A 7 14.62 11.98 2.22
N VAL A 8 13.50 11.57 2.80
CA VAL A 8 13.33 10.26 3.44
C VAL A 8 12.23 9.51 2.72
N GLY A 9 12.56 8.35 2.17
CA GLY A 9 11.62 7.41 1.56
C GLY A 9 11.25 6.32 2.56
N ILE A 10 9.98 6.19 2.87
CA ILE A 10 9.46 5.21 3.83
C ILE A 10 8.71 4.12 3.07
N ASP A 11 9.18 2.89 3.23
CA ASP A 11 8.46 1.67 2.89
C ASP A 11 7.78 1.15 4.16
N PHE A 12 6.53 1.56 4.35
CA PHE A 12 5.69 1.08 5.45
C PHE A 12 5.02 -0.22 5.02
N GLY A 13 5.67 -1.36 5.27
CA GLY A 13 5.20 -2.67 4.86
C GLY A 13 4.22 -3.33 5.84
N THR A 14 3.50 -4.36 5.39
CA THR A 14 2.57 -5.15 6.21
C THR A 14 3.28 -5.94 7.30
N THR A 15 4.45 -6.50 6.98
CA THR A 15 5.23 -7.37 7.88
C THR A 15 6.54 -6.76 8.30
N TYR A 16 7.19 -6.04 7.40
CA TYR A 16 8.46 -5.37 7.62
C TYR A 16 8.41 -3.98 7.02
N SER A 17 8.90 -3.00 7.75
CA SER A 17 9.02 -1.61 7.31
C SER A 17 10.47 -1.17 7.32
N GLY A 18 10.80 -0.22 6.48
CA GLY A 18 12.14 0.34 6.40
C GLY A 18 12.13 1.74 5.80
N PHE A 19 13.24 2.42 5.88
CA PHE A 19 13.40 3.71 5.25
C PHE A 19 14.80 3.88 4.66
N SER A 20 14.85 4.69 3.63
CA SER A 20 16.08 5.18 3.02
C SER A 20 16.08 6.71 3.04
N TYR A 21 17.24 7.31 2.92
CA TYR A 21 17.35 8.75 2.92
C TYR A 21 18.51 9.23 2.04
N ALA A 22 18.42 10.47 1.59
CA ALA A 22 19.50 11.15 0.90
C ALA A 22 19.57 12.62 1.32
N HIS A 23 20.76 13.13 1.51
CA HIS A 23 21.00 14.56 1.66
C HIS A 23 21.03 15.22 0.26
N LEU A 24 20.28 16.31 0.08
CA LEU A 24 20.14 16.94 -1.23
C LEU A 24 21.46 17.51 -1.79
N SER A 25 22.49 17.71 -0.96
CA SER A 25 23.80 18.22 -1.41
C SER A 25 24.60 17.18 -2.21
N ASN A 26 24.50 15.89 -1.86
CA ASN A 26 25.26 14.82 -2.52
C ASN A 26 24.38 13.80 -3.26
N ARG A 27 23.08 13.73 -2.90
CA ARG A 27 22.08 12.82 -3.48
C ARG A 27 22.46 11.33 -3.42
N ILE A 28 23.34 10.95 -2.51
CA ILE A 28 23.69 9.54 -2.26
C ILE A 28 22.60 8.95 -1.38
N ILE A 29 21.95 7.89 -1.87
CA ILE A 29 20.89 7.20 -1.14
C ILE A 29 21.53 6.19 -0.19
N ALA A 30 21.20 6.30 1.08
CA ALA A 30 21.54 5.35 2.12
C ALA A 30 20.28 4.68 2.65
N THR A 31 20.31 3.37 2.82
CA THR A 31 19.23 2.62 3.48
C THR A 31 19.58 2.45 4.94
N ASN A 32 18.62 2.68 5.83
CA ASN A 32 18.81 2.43 7.26
C ASN A 32 19.03 0.92 7.49
N ASN A 33 20.07 0.61 8.26
CA ASN A 33 20.41 -0.77 8.65
C ASN A 33 20.71 -0.89 10.14
N LYS A 34 20.32 0.10 10.93
CA LYS A 34 20.49 0.11 12.38
C LYS A 34 19.15 0.42 13.04
N TRP A 35 18.72 -0.42 13.95
CA TRP A 35 17.46 -0.27 14.66
C TRP A 35 17.70 -0.36 16.17
N ALA A 36 16.93 0.39 16.98
CA ALA A 36 17.12 0.50 18.42
C ALA A 36 17.06 -0.84 19.16
N ASP A 37 16.24 -1.75 18.66
CA ASP A 37 15.96 -3.03 19.31
C ASP A 37 16.90 -4.18 18.92
N GLN A 38 17.85 -3.91 18.06
CA GLN A 38 18.90 -4.89 17.75
C GLN A 38 19.95 -4.90 18.87
N VAL A 39 19.55 -5.41 20.03
CA VAL A 39 20.50 -5.86 21.04
C VAL A 39 21.28 -7.00 20.40
N SER A 40 22.57 -6.83 20.31
CA SER A 40 23.54 -7.80 19.82
C SER A 40 23.38 -9.14 20.53
N ASN A 41 22.48 -9.98 20.07
CA ASN A 41 22.45 -11.37 20.43
C ASN A 41 23.33 -12.09 19.42
N THR A 42 24.55 -12.37 19.88
CA THR A 42 25.51 -13.31 19.35
C THR A 42 24.86 -14.65 18.98
N ILE A 43 24.33 -14.74 17.77
CA ILE A 43 24.14 -16.01 17.09
C ILE A 43 24.69 -15.79 15.69
N ASP A 44 25.76 -16.51 15.38
CA ASP A 44 26.49 -16.53 14.11
C ASP A 44 25.58 -16.93 12.94
N ASP A 45 24.92 -15.97 12.30
CA ASP A 45 24.17 -16.16 11.07
C ASP A 45 24.39 -14.98 10.13
N GLU A 46 25.57 -14.91 9.56
CA GLU A 46 26.05 -13.84 8.64
C GLU A 46 25.12 -13.58 7.44
N TYR A 47 24.26 -14.51 7.08
CA TYR A 47 23.35 -14.39 5.93
C TYR A 47 21.98 -13.79 6.28
N LEU A 48 21.44 -14.08 7.46
CA LEU A 48 20.19 -13.48 7.96
C LEU A 48 20.41 -12.04 8.45
N ASP A 49 21.60 -11.76 9.01
CA ASP A 49 21.98 -10.41 9.48
C ASP A 49 21.92 -9.33 8.38
N GLN A 50 22.16 -9.67 7.12
CA GLN A 50 22.12 -8.67 6.03
C GLN A 50 20.69 -8.31 5.59
N ILE A 51 19.74 -9.24 5.63
CA ILE A 51 18.35 -9.01 5.22
C ILE A 51 17.54 -8.40 6.37
N GLU A 52 17.72 -8.90 7.58
CA GLU A 52 17.02 -8.41 8.79
C GLU A 52 17.42 -6.98 9.17
N ASN A 53 18.60 -6.51 8.77
CA ASN A 53 19.08 -5.18 9.13
C ASN A 53 18.49 -4.03 8.28
N LEU A 54 18.01 -4.28 7.05
CA LEU A 54 17.46 -3.23 6.18
C LEU A 54 16.01 -2.88 6.50
N LYS A 55 15.28 -3.76 7.18
CA LYS A 55 13.90 -3.56 7.61
C LYS A 55 13.69 -4.08 9.02
N ILE A 56 12.73 -3.48 9.73
CA ILE A 56 12.28 -3.91 11.05
C ILE A 56 10.88 -4.50 10.96
N ILE A 57 10.53 -5.45 11.82
CA ILE A 57 9.19 -6.03 11.87
C ILE A 57 8.14 -4.95 12.13
N THR A 58 7.06 -4.95 11.35
CA THR A 58 5.91 -4.04 11.53
C THR A 58 5.01 -4.59 12.64
N ALA A 59 5.45 -4.45 13.88
CA ALA A 59 4.75 -4.91 15.07
C ALA A 59 4.94 -3.94 16.23
N LEU A 60 3.93 -3.85 17.10
CA LEU A 60 3.91 -3.07 18.33
C LEU A 60 3.52 -3.99 19.49
N GLY A 61 4.16 -3.82 20.61
CA GLY A 61 3.79 -4.43 21.87
C GLY A 61 3.19 -3.38 22.81
N TYR A 62 1.92 -3.55 23.15
CA TYR A 62 1.19 -2.63 24.02
C TYR A 62 1.10 -3.14 25.46
N ASP A 63 0.78 -2.22 26.36
CA ASP A 63 0.30 -2.52 27.70
C ASP A 63 -1.08 -3.25 27.64
N LYS A 64 -1.56 -3.74 28.78
CA LYS A 64 -2.84 -4.49 28.89
C LYS A 64 -4.07 -3.70 28.45
N ASP A 65 -4.03 -2.37 28.54
CA ASP A 65 -5.14 -1.47 28.23
C ASP A 65 -5.02 -0.90 26.80
N PHE A 66 -4.02 -1.32 26.02
CA PHE A 66 -3.70 -0.85 24.67
C PHE A 66 -3.51 0.67 24.55
N LYS A 67 -3.01 1.30 25.64
CA LYS A 67 -2.78 2.75 25.69
C LYS A 67 -1.37 3.13 25.29
N GLU A 68 -0.37 2.46 25.88
CA GLU A 68 1.05 2.78 25.70
C GLU A 68 1.79 1.68 24.95
N VAL A 69 2.72 2.10 24.09
CA VAL A 69 3.64 1.18 23.39
C VAL A 69 4.81 0.90 24.33
N GLU A 70 4.95 -0.36 24.76
CA GLU A 70 6.04 -0.84 25.63
C GLU A 70 7.28 -1.22 24.82
N CYS A 71 7.09 -1.73 23.60
CA CYS A 71 8.14 -2.13 22.67
C CYS A 71 7.62 -2.19 21.23
N TRP A 72 8.53 -2.27 20.27
CA TRP A 72 8.19 -2.38 18.84
C TRP A 72 9.22 -3.23 18.10
N GLY A 73 8.92 -3.61 16.86
CA GLY A 73 9.85 -4.37 16.05
C GLY A 73 10.08 -5.80 16.58
N GLN A 74 11.33 -6.25 16.56
CA GLN A 74 11.71 -7.61 16.96
C GLN A 74 11.47 -7.87 18.45
N SER A 75 11.65 -6.87 19.31
CA SER A 75 11.50 -7.03 20.76
C SER A 75 10.09 -7.42 21.19
N VAL A 76 9.06 -7.14 20.36
CA VAL A 76 7.68 -7.59 20.60
C VAL A 76 7.59 -9.11 20.82
N PHE A 77 8.47 -9.88 20.18
CA PHE A 77 8.45 -11.35 20.19
C PHE A 77 9.57 -11.97 21.04
N THR A 78 10.52 -11.16 21.55
CA THR A 78 11.66 -11.63 22.32
C THR A 78 11.55 -11.37 23.83
N ILE A 79 10.59 -10.54 24.26
CA ILE A 79 10.39 -10.24 25.68
C ILE A 79 9.91 -11.50 26.39
N GLU A 80 10.68 -11.94 27.40
CA GLU A 80 10.31 -13.04 28.27
C GLU A 80 8.92 -12.83 28.90
N GLU A 81 8.18 -13.91 29.13
CA GLU A 81 6.80 -13.98 29.66
C GLU A 81 6.50 -13.14 30.93
N LYS A 82 7.48 -12.42 31.49
CA LYS A 82 7.36 -11.65 32.73
C LYS A 82 6.71 -10.28 32.60
N LYS A 83 6.62 -9.72 31.38
CA LYS A 83 5.82 -8.50 31.12
C LYS A 83 4.67 -8.87 30.21
N SER A 84 3.45 -8.56 30.66
CA SER A 84 2.23 -8.73 29.84
C SER A 84 2.23 -7.72 28.70
N VAL A 85 2.95 -8.05 27.63
CA VAL A 85 2.96 -7.26 26.40
C VAL A 85 2.01 -7.89 25.41
N TYR A 86 1.11 -7.07 24.86
CA TYR A 86 0.09 -7.50 23.91
C TYR A 86 0.52 -7.12 22.49
N PRO A 87 0.92 -8.10 21.65
CA PRO A 87 1.41 -7.82 20.30
C PRO A 87 0.27 -7.44 19.35
N VAL A 88 0.52 -6.40 18.56
CA VAL A 88 -0.35 -5.93 17.48
C VAL A 88 0.49 -5.87 16.20
N GLU A 89 0.08 -6.65 15.20
CA GLU A 89 0.77 -6.75 13.90
C GLU A 89 -0.25 -6.82 12.75
N LEU A 90 0.23 -6.75 11.50
CA LEU A 90 -0.58 -6.81 10.27
C LEU A 90 -1.65 -5.71 10.15
N PHE A 91 -1.61 -4.70 11.00
CA PHE A 91 -2.61 -3.62 11.05
C PHE A 91 -2.71 -2.79 9.76
N LYS A 92 -1.68 -2.79 8.92
CA LYS A 92 -1.71 -2.17 7.59
C LYS A 92 -2.78 -2.78 6.69
N LEU A 93 -3.07 -4.07 6.80
CA LEU A 93 -4.06 -4.77 5.97
C LEU A 93 -5.48 -4.22 6.13
N HIS A 94 -5.80 -3.62 7.29
CA HIS A 94 -7.11 -3.01 7.53
C HIS A 94 -7.36 -1.74 6.71
N MET A 95 -6.34 -1.18 6.07
CA MET A 95 -6.52 -0.08 5.09
C MET A 95 -7.01 -0.59 3.72
N SER A 96 -6.93 -1.90 3.46
CA SER A 96 -7.35 -2.50 2.19
C SER A 96 -8.85 -2.80 2.11
N ASP A 97 -9.65 -2.45 3.13
CA ASP A 97 -11.08 -2.81 3.26
C ASP A 97 -11.93 -2.32 2.08
N SER A 98 -11.77 -3.01 0.93
CA SER A 98 -12.83 -3.15 -0.05
C SER A 98 -13.75 -4.29 0.41
N ASP A 99 -15.06 -4.19 0.16
CA ASP A 99 -16.02 -5.26 0.49
C ASP A 99 -15.63 -6.64 -0.06
N LYS A 100 -14.79 -6.67 -1.09
CA LYS A 100 -14.24 -7.88 -1.73
C LYS A 100 -13.15 -8.58 -0.91
N ASP A 101 -12.49 -7.88 0.02
CA ASP A 101 -11.32 -8.39 0.77
C ASP A 101 -11.59 -8.60 2.27
N LYS A 102 -12.82 -8.31 2.75
CA LYS A 102 -13.21 -8.50 4.17
C LYS A 102 -12.95 -9.91 4.71
N ASP A 103 -13.03 -10.94 3.86
CA ASP A 103 -12.71 -12.32 4.27
C ASP A 103 -11.19 -12.57 4.40
N LYS A 104 -10.36 -11.80 3.71
CA LYS A 104 -8.90 -11.95 3.73
C LYS A 104 -8.25 -11.16 4.86
N SER A 105 -8.84 -10.02 5.25
CA SER A 105 -8.39 -9.22 6.42
C SER A 105 -8.68 -9.92 7.75
N LYS A 106 -9.58 -10.92 7.79
CA LYS A 106 -9.85 -11.75 8.97
C LYS A 106 -8.62 -12.46 9.55
N ASN A 107 -7.54 -12.60 8.78
CA ASN A 107 -6.28 -13.15 9.28
C ASN A 107 -5.44 -12.14 10.08
N ALA A 108 -5.72 -10.84 9.91
CA ALA A 108 -5.11 -9.74 10.66
C ALA A 108 -6.00 -9.44 11.89
N HIS A 109 -5.94 -10.30 12.91
CA HIS A 109 -6.73 -10.11 14.12
C HIS A 109 -6.17 -8.95 14.93
N LEU A 110 -6.96 -7.88 15.02
CA LEU A 110 -6.74 -6.83 16.01
C LEU A 110 -7.53 -7.16 17.27
N PRO A 111 -7.09 -6.68 18.46
CA PRO A 111 -7.88 -6.76 19.67
C PRO A 111 -9.26 -6.12 19.51
N ASP A 112 -10.25 -6.62 20.23
CA ASP A 112 -11.61 -6.09 20.19
C ASP A 112 -11.62 -4.57 20.44
N ASN A 113 -12.30 -3.83 19.57
CA ASN A 113 -12.42 -2.36 19.63
C ASN A 113 -11.09 -1.58 19.48
N PHE A 114 -10.01 -2.23 19.03
CA PHE A 114 -8.74 -1.54 18.78
C PHE A 114 -8.72 -0.90 17.39
N ASP A 115 -8.42 0.40 17.33
CA ASP A 115 -8.33 1.12 16.07
C ASP A 115 -6.97 0.90 15.38
N TYR A 116 -6.97 0.32 14.19
CA TYR A 116 -5.76 0.12 13.38
C TYR A 116 -5.03 1.43 13.05
N LYS A 117 -5.75 2.57 12.99
CA LYS A 117 -5.15 3.90 12.75
C LYS A 117 -4.24 4.30 13.91
N LYS A 118 -4.61 3.92 15.15
CA LYS A 118 -3.75 4.11 16.33
C LYS A 118 -2.45 3.33 16.17
N ALA A 119 -2.51 2.05 15.76
CA ALA A 119 -1.31 1.26 15.54
C ALA A 119 -0.40 1.87 14.45
N ILE A 120 -0.99 2.35 13.34
CA ILE A 120 -0.23 3.03 12.28
C ILE A 120 0.45 4.29 12.83
N THR A 121 -0.28 5.11 13.58
CA THR A 121 0.23 6.35 14.19
C THR A 121 1.39 6.06 15.13
N ASP A 122 1.21 5.12 16.05
CA ASP A 122 2.22 4.77 17.04
C ASP A 122 3.47 4.17 16.37
N TYR A 123 3.29 3.32 15.36
CA TYR A 123 4.41 2.73 14.62
C TYR A 123 5.21 3.78 13.84
N LEU A 124 4.53 4.70 13.15
CA LEU A 124 5.18 5.82 12.45
C LEU A 124 5.92 6.74 13.42
N LYS A 125 5.37 6.96 14.62
CA LYS A 125 6.01 7.74 15.69
C LYS A 125 7.31 7.09 16.18
N GLU A 126 7.32 5.77 16.39
CA GLU A 126 8.53 5.04 16.77
C GLU A 126 9.60 5.09 15.66
N MET A 127 9.20 4.89 14.38
CA MET A 127 10.11 5.06 13.25
C MET A 127 10.73 6.46 13.19
N ALA A 128 9.93 7.51 13.39
CA ALA A 128 10.40 8.89 13.34
C ALA A 128 11.37 9.24 14.48
N ARG A 129 11.09 8.77 15.70
CA ARG A 129 11.97 8.94 16.87
C ARG A 129 13.36 8.34 16.63
N TRP A 130 13.41 7.22 15.92
CA TRP A 130 14.65 6.54 15.61
C TRP A 130 15.53 7.30 14.60
N SER A 131 14.94 8.10 13.71
CA SER A 131 15.68 8.76 12.63
C SER A 131 16.70 9.81 13.12
N GLY A 132 16.48 10.42 14.28
CA GLY A 132 17.34 11.48 14.84
C GLY A 132 17.47 12.73 13.96
N ILE A 133 16.62 12.89 12.95
CA ILE A 133 16.65 13.97 11.96
C ILE A 133 15.69 15.09 12.38
N GLU A 134 16.10 16.35 12.20
CA GLU A 134 15.21 17.50 12.42
C GLU A 134 14.11 17.57 11.36
N LEU A 135 12.89 17.18 11.73
CA LEU A 135 11.77 16.92 10.81
C LEU A 135 11.39 18.14 9.95
N HIS A 136 11.64 19.36 10.42
CA HIS A 136 11.26 20.57 9.67
C HIS A 136 12.06 20.79 8.36
N GLN A 137 13.19 20.10 8.19
CA GLN A 137 14.04 20.16 6.98
C GLN A 137 13.93 18.89 6.13
N VAL A 138 12.96 18.03 6.42
CA VAL A 138 12.78 16.76 5.75
C VAL A 138 11.59 16.81 4.80
N LEU A 139 11.78 16.25 3.60
CA LEU A 139 10.71 15.82 2.71
C LEU A 139 10.51 14.32 2.91
N PHE A 140 9.34 13.93 3.36
CA PHE A 140 8.95 12.53 3.49
C PHE A 140 8.23 12.05 2.24
N VAL A 141 8.60 10.88 1.75
CA VAL A 141 7.91 10.17 0.67
C VAL A 141 7.46 8.82 1.20
N LEU A 142 6.15 8.64 1.33
CA LEU A 142 5.54 7.42 1.84
C LEU A 142 5.01 6.57 0.69
N ALA A 143 5.51 5.34 0.56
CA ALA A 143 5.03 4.40 -0.43
C ALA A 143 3.76 3.70 0.05
N VAL A 144 2.77 3.56 -0.86
CA VAL A 144 1.49 2.89 -0.61
C VAL A 144 1.25 1.80 -1.64
N PRO A 145 0.62 0.66 -1.27
CA PRO A 145 0.27 -0.38 -2.22
C PRO A 145 -0.64 0.15 -3.33
N ALA A 146 -0.42 -0.29 -4.57
CA ALA A 146 -1.23 0.12 -5.72
C ALA A 146 -2.69 -0.34 -5.62
N GLY A 147 -2.93 -1.45 -4.93
CA GLY A 147 -4.25 -2.03 -4.73
C GLY A 147 -5.11 -1.34 -3.67
N PHE A 148 -4.52 -0.48 -2.83
CA PHE A 148 -5.25 0.15 -1.72
C PHE A 148 -6.25 1.22 -2.21
N PRO A 149 -7.36 1.45 -1.46
CA PRO A 149 -8.34 2.49 -1.75
C PRO A 149 -7.73 3.89 -1.76
N GLU A 150 -8.34 4.82 -2.48
CA GLU A 150 -7.86 6.21 -2.57
C GLU A 150 -7.80 6.93 -1.21
N ASN A 151 -8.70 6.59 -0.27
CA ASN A 151 -8.70 7.17 1.08
C ASN A 151 -7.52 6.71 1.96
N SER A 152 -6.79 5.66 1.58
CA SER A 152 -5.63 5.17 2.36
C SER A 152 -4.56 6.23 2.52
N LYS A 153 -4.34 7.08 1.51
CA LYS A 153 -3.37 8.19 1.56
C LYS A 153 -3.77 9.24 2.59
N ALA A 154 -5.07 9.55 2.67
CA ALA A 154 -5.60 10.48 3.67
C ALA A 154 -5.46 9.92 5.10
N ILE A 155 -5.75 8.64 5.31
CA ILE A 155 -5.55 7.96 6.59
C ILE A 155 -4.07 8.05 6.98
N LEU A 156 -3.16 7.71 6.08
CA LEU A 156 -1.72 7.77 6.35
C LEU A 156 -1.22 9.19 6.63
N ARG A 157 -1.74 10.20 5.90
CA ARG A 157 -1.42 11.61 6.17
C ARG A 157 -1.89 12.04 7.56
N LYS A 158 -3.10 11.63 7.96
CA LYS A 158 -3.61 11.89 9.32
C LYS A 158 -2.76 11.17 10.37
N CYS A 159 -2.42 9.90 10.18
CA CYS A 159 -1.54 9.17 11.09
C CYS A 159 -0.14 9.82 11.19
N ALA A 160 0.42 10.31 10.07
CA ALA A 160 1.70 11.03 10.08
C ALA A 160 1.62 12.38 10.82
N TYR A 161 0.48 13.06 10.74
CA TYR A 161 0.21 14.27 11.52
C TYR A 161 0.09 13.97 13.02
N ASP A 162 -0.70 12.97 13.38
CA ASP A 162 -0.88 12.56 14.77
C ASP A 162 0.42 11.99 15.39
N ALA A 163 1.26 11.38 14.56
CA ALA A 163 2.62 10.95 14.92
C ALA A 163 3.64 12.10 15.00
N MET A 164 3.23 13.34 14.72
CA MET A 164 4.08 14.55 14.68
C MET A 164 5.23 14.49 13.66
N ILE A 165 5.13 13.66 12.63
CA ILE A 165 6.05 13.62 11.48
C ILE A 165 5.88 14.89 10.63
N ILE A 166 4.65 15.33 10.49
CA ILE A 166 4.27 16.60 9.87
C ILE A 166 3.47 17.44 10.86
N ASN A 167 3.59 18.76 10.75
CA ASN A 167 2.91 19.72 11.63
C ASN A 167 1.68 20.38 11.00
N ASN A 168 1.38 20.07 9.75
CA ASN A 168 0.22 20.58 9.02
C ASN A 168 -0.25 19.52 8.01
N LEU A 169 -1.55 19.23 8.00
CA LEU A 169 -2.17 18.24 7.11
C LEU A 169 -2.07 18.62 5.62
N LYS A 170 -2.02 19.91 5.30
CA LYS A 170 -1.89 20.43 3.92
C LYS A 170 -0.43 20.56 3.47
N THR A 171 0.55 20.16 4.29
CA THR A 171 1.96 20.35 3.95
C THR A 171 2.39 19.51 2.75
N TRP A 172 3.17 20.12 1.84
CA TRP A 172 3.81 19.44 0.72
C TRP A 172 5.04 18.60 1.16
N LYS A 173 5.47 18.70 2.41
CA LYS A 173 6.61 17.95 2.96
C LYS A 173 6.32 16.48 3.21
N LEU A 174 5.07 16.03 3.04
CA LEU A 174 4.70 14.63 2.92
C LEU A 174 4.14 14.41 1.53
N GLN A 175 4.82 13.58 0.75
CA GLN A 175 4.40 13.14 -0.57
C GLN A 175 4.10 11.64 -0.53
N PHE A 176 3.31 11.18 -1.50
CA PHE A 176 3.03 9.77 -1.71
C PHE A 176 3.55 9.29 -3.05
N THR A 177 3.93 8.03 -3.11
CA THR A 177 4.15 7.27 -4.34
C THR A 177 3.53 5.88 -4.16
N THR A 178 3.34 5.12 -5.23
CA THR A 178 2.96 3.71 -5.06
C THR A 178 4.21 2.84 -4.89
N GLU A 179 4.08 1.73 -4.16
CA GLU A 179 5.17 0.77 -3.98
C GLU A 179 5.76 0.33 -5.33
N PRO A 180 4.95 -0.10 -6.34
CA PRO A 180 5.50 -0.48 -7.64
C PRO A 180 6.07 0.71 -8.45
N GLU A 181 5.58 1.94 -8.26
CA GLU A 181 6.16 3.14 -8.90
C GLU A 181 7.55 3.43 -8.34
N ALA A 182 7.69 3.44 -7.01
CA ALA A 182 8.99 3.59 -6.37
C ALA A 182 9.96 2.48 -6.78
N ALA A 183 9.50 1.23 -6.79
CA ALA A 183 10.29 0.09 -7.24
C ALA A 183 10.72 0.22 -8.70
N ALA A 184 9.88 0.75 -9.59
CA ALA A 184 10.23 1.01 -10.99
C ALA A 184 11.36 2.03 -11.12
N ILE A 185 11.29 3.14 -10.37
CA ILE A 185 12.36 4.14 -10.33
C ILE A 185 13.68 3.50 -9.88
N TYR A 186 13.63 2.73 -8.80
CA TYR A 186 14.80 2.00 -8.30
C TYR A 186 15.39 1.05 -9.34
N CYS A 187 14.57 0.30 -10.06
CA CYS A 187 15.05 -0.60 -11.12
C CYS A 187 15.80 0.16 -12.22
N ILE A 188 15.26 1.30 -12.65
CA ILE A 188 15.90 2.15 -13.67
C ILE A 188 17.20 2.76 -13.15
N ASP A 189 17.22 3.28 -11.92
CA ASP A 189 18.43 3.85 -11.29
C ASP A 189 19.57 2.84 -11.18
N ASN A 190 19.27 1.54 -11.12
CA ASN A 190 20.25 0.46 -11.05
C ASN A 190 20.64 -0.14 -12.41
N ILE A 191 20.09 0.36 -13.53
CA ILE A 191 20.59 -0.01 -14.86
C ILE A 191 21.93 0.69 -15.08
N PRO A 192 22.97 -0.05 -15.51
CA PRO A 192 24.23 0.58 -15.89
C PRO A 192 24.02 1.69 -16.93
N LYS A 193 24.65 2.85 -16.72
CA LYS A 193 24.44 4.05 -17.55
C LYS A 193 24.70 3.80 -19.06
N GLU A 194 25.63 2.90 -19.36
CA GLU A 194 25.97 2.49 -20.70
C GLU A 194 24.85 1.72 -21.40
N LYS A 195 23.98 1.08 -20.63
CA LYS A 195 22.87 0.25 -21.11
C LYS A 195 21.52 0.95 -21.10
N ILE A 196 21.40 2.11 -20.44
CA ILE A 196 20.09 2.79 -20.29
C ILE A 196 19.42 3.07 -21.64
N SER A 197 20.21 3.37 -22.69
CA SER A 197 19.70 3.60 -24.04
C SER A 197 18.97 2.39 -24.64
N GLU A 198 19.31 1.18 -24.20
CA GLU A 198 18.66 -0.04 -24.67
C GLU A 198 17.24 -0.20 -24.12
N TYR A 199 16.91 0.52 -23.03
CA TYR A 199 15.61 0.50 -22.35
C TYR A 199 14.68 1.64 -22.76
N ILE A 200 15.21 2.69 -23.42
CA ILE A 200 14.39 3.82 -23.89
C ILE A 200 13.35 3.31 -24.89
N GLU A 201 12.12 3.81 -24.76
CA GLU A 201 10.93 3.39 -25.53
C GLU A 201 10.51 1.93 -25.33
N LYS A 202 11.13 1.19 -24.39
CA LYS A 202 10.69 -0.16 -24.04
C LYS A 202 9.83 -0.18 -22.77
N SER A 203 8.80 -1.00 -22.83
CA SER A 203 7.99 -1.31 -21.66
C SER A 203 8.64 -2.40 -20.82
N PHE A 204 8.46 -2.32 -19.51
CA PHE A 204 8.89 -3.32 -18.54
C PHE A 204 7.86 -3.47 -17.43
N LEU A 205 7.74 -4.68 -16.91
CA LEU A 205 6.86 -5.00 -15.80
C LEU A 205 7.68 -5.01 -14.49
N VAL A 206 7.19 -4.32 -13.49
CA VAL A 206 7.68 -4.43 -12.11
C VAL A 206 6.68 -5.27 -11.31
N VAL A 207 7.18 -6.29 -10.64
CA VAL A 207 6.45 -7.19 -9.76
C VAL A 207 7.04 -7.05 -8.36
N ASP A 208 6.37 -6.28 -7.51
CA ASP A 208 6.76 -6.12 -6.11
C ASP A 208 6.08 -7.20 -5.27
N CYS A 209 6.86 -8.19 -4.89
CA CYS A 209 6.43 -9.30 -4.06
C CYS A 209 6.80 -9.05 -2.59
N GLY A 210 5.85 -8.45 -1.86
CA GLY A 210 6.00 -8.13 -0.45
C GLY A 210 5.60 -9.26 0.51
N GLY A 211 5.50 -8.90 1.80
CA GLY A 211 5.03 -9.82 2.85
C GLY A 211 3.52 -10.05 2.78
N GLY A 212 2.71 -8.99 2.71
CA GLY A 212 1.25 -9.06 2.67
C GLY A 212 0.67 -8.95 1.27
N THR A 213 1.23 -8.05 0.45
CA THR A 213 0.75 -7.70 -0.88
C THR A 213 1.72 -8.11 -1.97
N VAL A 214 1.19 -8.23 -3.19
CA VAL A 214 1.95 -8.23 -4.43
C VAL A 214 1.38 -7.15 -5.32
N ASP A 215 2.22 -6.22 -5.76
CA ASP A 215 1.84 -5.05 -6.53
C ASP A 215 2.56 -5.01 -7.88
N LEU A 216 1.84 -4.66 -8.94
CA LEU A 216 2.32 -4.72 -10.31
C LEU A 216 2.05 -3.44 -11.08
N THR A 217 3.02 -3.04 -11.91
CA THR A 217 2.86 -1.95 -12.86
C THR A 217 3.68 -2.20 -14.12
N VAL A 218 3.12 -1.89 -15.28
CA VAL A 218 3.89 -1.80 -16.53
C VAL A 218 4.26 -0.34 -16.77
N ARG A 219 5.53 -0.12 -16.94
CA ARG A 219 6.11 1.21 -17.17
C ARG A 219 6.88 1.22 -18.50
N LYS A 220 7.00 2.41 -19.07
CA LYS A 220 7.80 2.66 -20.26
C LYS A 220 8.81 3.77 -19.96
N LEU A 221 10.08 3.52 -20.23
CA LEU A 221 11.11 4.55 -20.13
C LEU A 221 11.03 5.42 -21.38
N LEU A 222 10.42 6.60 -21.27
CA LEU A 222 10.19 7.51 -22.41
C LEU A 222 11.49 8.17 -22.86
N ASN A 223 12.33 8.52 -21.91
CA ASN A 223 13.70 8.97 -22.11
C ASN A 223 14.48 8.70 -20.81
N LYS A 224 15.76 9.07 -20.73
CA LYS A 224 16.61 8.80 -19.55
C LYS A 224 16.12 9.42 -18.24
N ASP A 225 15.23 10.42 -18.29
CA ASP A 225 14.78 11.22 -17.16
C ASP A 225 13.24 11.18 -16.97
N GLU A 226 12.51 10.41 -17.81
CA GLU A 226 11.04 10.36 -17.77
C GLU A 226 10.50 8.93 -17.90
N LEU A 227 9.61 8.58 -16.99
CA LEU A 227 8.94 7.29 -16.88
C LEU A 227 7.43 7.46 -17.03
N GLY A 228 6.82 6.74 -17.98
CA GLY A 228 5.39 6.69 -18.19
C GLY A 228 4.75 5.41 -17.64
N GLU A 229 3.49 5.47 -17.25
CA GLU A 229 2.67 4.30 -16.95
C GLU A 229 1.96 3.83 -18.23
N VAL A 230 1.94 2.50 -18.45
CA VAL A 230 1.37 1.91 -19.68
C VAL A 230 0.02 1.26 -19.39
N THR A 231 -0.08 0.50 -18.29
CA THR A 231 -1.29 -0.19 -17.89
C THR A 231 -1.79 0.31 -16.54
N ILE A 232 -3.07 0.07 -16.23
CA ILE A 232 -3.58 0.29 -14.88
C ILE A 232 -2.82 -0.61 -13.92
N ARG A 233 -2.17 -0.01 -12.92
CA ARG A 233 -1.50 -0.75 -11.85
C ARG A 233 -2.49 -1.63 -11.10
N THR A 234 -2.06 -2.84 -10.75
CA THR A 234 -2.87 -3.80 -10.01
C THR A 234 -2.09 -4.36 -8.82
N GLY A 235 -2.80 -5.03 -7.93
CA GLY A 235 -2.20 -5.71 -6.80
C GLY A 235 -3.14 -6.75 -6.20
N GLY A 236 -2.63 -7.51 -5.26
CA GLY A 236 -3.40 -8.53 -4.56
C GLY A 236 -2.83 -8.90 -3.21
N LEU A 237 -3.70 -9.40 -2.33
CA LEU A 237 -3.34 -9.95 -1.04
C LEU A 237 -2.83 -11.39 -1.21
N CYS A 238 -1.59 -11.53 -1.70
CA CYS A 238 -0.93 -12.82 -1.97
C CYS A 238 0.59 -12.75 -1.74
N GLY A 239 1.02 -11.97 -0.76
CA GLY A 239 2.42 -11.90 -0.36
C GLY A 239 2.90 -13.14 0.39
N SER A 240 4.14 -13.11 0.87
CA SER A 240 4.81 -14.28 1.47
C SER A 240 4.14 -14.81 2.75
N THR A 241 3.39 -13.99 3.50
CA THR A 241 2.66 -14.42 4.70
C THR A 241 1.53 -15.40 4.40
N TYR A 242 1.06 -15.44 3.16
CA TYR A 242 0.05 -16.44 2.76
C TYR A 242 0.66 -17.85 2.67
N VAL A 243 1.98 -17.98 2.43
CA VAL A 243 2.69 -19.25 2.58
C VAL A 243 2.74 -19.66 4.06
N ASP A 244 2.95 -18.70 4.97
CA ASP A 244 2.94 -18.94 6.42
C ASP A 244 1.55 -19.38 6.88
N ASN A 245 0.49 -18.83 6.32
CA ASN A 245 -0.88 -19.24 6.60
C ASN A 245 -1.15 -20.68 6.12
N GLU A 246 -0.63 -21.09 4.98
CA GLU A 246 -0.74 -22.49 4.53
C GLU A 246 0.04 -23.44 5.45
N PHE A 247 1.21 -23.03 5.97
CA PHE A 247 1.92 -23.77 7.01
C PHE A 247 1.09 -23.91 8.29
N ILE A 248 0.43 -22.84 8.75
CA ILE A 248 -0.45 -22.91 9.93
C ILE A 248 -1.61 -23.87 9.67
N LYS A 249 -2.25 -23.83 8.49
CA LYS A 249 -3.29 -24.80 8.12
C LYS A 249 -2.78 -26.25 8.12
N PHE A 250 -1.54 -26.45 7.69
CA PHE A 250 -0.90 -27.76 7.78
C PHE A 250 -0.77 -28.21 9.24
N LEU A 251 -0.34 -27.33 10.16
CA LEU A 251 -0.28 -27.64 11.60
C LEU A 251 -1.68 -27.86 12.19
N GLU A 252 -2.69 -27.09 11.79
CA GLU A 252 -4.09 -27.28 12.19
C GLU A 252 -4.60 -28.70 11.83
N ASN A 253 -4.25 -29.18 10.62
CA ASN A 253 -4.61 -30.51 10.18
C ASN A 253 -3.90 -31.63 10.96
N LYS A 254 -2.66 -31.38 11.43
CA LYS A 254 -1.86 -32.35 12.18
C LYS A 254 -2.19 -32.39 13.68
N LEU A 255 -2.44 -31.22 14.29
CA LEU A 255 -2.52 -31.03 15.74
C LEU A 255 -3.91 -30.61 16.22
N GLY A 256 -4.81 -30.26 15.29
CA GLY A 256 -6.16 -29.79 15.57
C GLY A 256 -6.26 -28.25 15.53
N LYS A 257 -7.26 -27.75 14.80
CA LYS A 257 -7.49 -26.31 14.62
C LYS A 257 -7.74 -25.58 15.96
N SER A 258 -8.50 -26.20 16.86
CA SER A 258 -8.76 -25.63 18.20
C SER A 258 -7.47 -25.44 19.01
N ALA A 259 -6.55 -26.40 18.94
CA ALA A 259 -5.27 -26.33 19.65
C ALA A 259 -4.40 -25.19 19.14
N ILE A 260 -4.29 -25.02 17.82
CA ILE A 260 -3.53 -23.93 17.21
C ILE A 260 -4.16 -22.58 17.53
N ASN A 261 -5.50 -22.45 17.49
CA ASN A 261 -6.20 -21.22 17.86
C ASN A 261 -5.96 -20.85 19.34
N SER A 262 -6.07 -21.83 20.26
CA SER A 262 -5.79 -21.58 21.68
C SER A 262 -4.33 -21.21 21.93
N LEU A 263 -3.38 -21.77 21.17
CA LEU A 263 -1.98 -21.35 21.23
C LEU A 263 -1.82 -19.90 20.76
N LYS A 264 -2.45 -19.53 19.65
CA LYS A 264 -2.43 -18.17 19.11
C LYS A 264 -3.01 -17.17 20.10
N GLU A 265 -4.12 -17.52 20.75
CA GLU A 265 -4.85 -16.64 21.67
C GLU A 265 -4.12 -16.46 23.02
N HIS A 266 -3.57 -17.54 23.59
CA HIS A 266 -3.03 -17.50 24.95
C HIS A 266 -1.51 -17.54 25.05
N HIS A 267 -0.79 -17.94 23.97
CA HIS A 267 0.65 -18.08 23.92
C HIS A 267 1.23 -17.60 22.58
N TYR A 268 0.90 -16.35 22.22
CA TYR A 268 1.20 -15.78 20.91
C TYR A 268 2.69 -15.83 20.54
N GLY A 269 3.60 -15.62 21.51
CA GLY A 269 5.05 -15.74 21.29
C GLY A 269 5.46 -17.14 20.79
N GLN A 270 4.89 -18.21 21.37
CA GLN A 270 5.19 -19.58 20.91
C GLN A 270 4.56 -19.87 19.53
N TYR A 271 3.38 -19.32 19.25
CA TYR A 271 2.77 -19.38 17.93
C TYR A 271 3.67 -18.71 16.87
N ARG A 272 4.21 -17.53 17.16
CA ARG A 272 5.13 -16.80 16.27
C ARG A 272 6.46 -17.53 16.11
N LEU A 273 6.97 -18.18 17.15
CA LEU A 273 8.21 -18.96 17.08
C LEU A 273 8.09 -20.12 16.09
N LEU A 274 6.92 -20.81 16.02
CA LEU A 274 6.69 -21.86 15.02
C LEU A 274 6.76 -21.32 13.59
N ILE A 275 6.18 -20.13 13.34
CA ILE A 275 6.24 -19.48 12.03
C ILE A 275 7.66 -19.04 11.70
N HIS A 276 8.38 -18.45 12.66
CA HIS A 276 9.78 -18.03 12.49
C HIS A 276 10.67 -19.21 12.12
N GLU A 277 10.54 -20.31 12.84
CA GLU A 277 11.30 -21.54 12.59
C GLU A 277 11.03 -22.10 11.18
N PHE A 278 9.76 -22.13 10.76
CA PHE A 278 9.39 -22.50 9.40
C PHE A 278 9.99 -21.54 8.36
N CYS A 279 9.90 -20.23 8.57
CA CYS A 279 10.47 -19.25 7.65
C CYS A 279 11.97 -19.44 7.49
N LYS A 280 12.70 -19.51 8.60
CA LYS A 280 14.16 -19.60 8.64
C LYS A 280 14.69 -20.88 8.00
N ASN A 281 14.14 -22.04 8.39
CA ASN A 281 14.73 -23.33 8.07
C ASN A 281 14.07 -24.06 6.89
N VAL A 282 12.91 -23.58 6.43
CA VAL A 282 12.15 -24.23 5.35
C VAL A 282 11.83 -23.26 4.23
N LYS A 283 11.06 -22.19 4.53
CA LYS A 283 10.49 -21.28 3.52
C LYS A 283 11.57 -20.57 2.70
N PHE A 284 12.56 -19.95 3.35
CA PHE A 284 13.62 -19.20 2.65
C PHE A 284 14.60 -20.12 1.90
N LEU A 285 14.73 -21.37 2.32
CA LEU A 285 15.64 -22.32 1.72
C LEU A 285 15.01 -23.15 0.59
N PHE A 286 13.68 -23.12 0.43
CA PHE A 286 12.99 -23.95 -0.54
C PHE A 286 13.22 -23.49 -1.98
N THR A 287 13.89 -24.31 -2.77
CA THR A 287 14.20 -24.05 -4.20
C THR A 287 13.18 -24.63 -5.17
N GLY A 288 12.34 -25.58 -4.71
CA GLY A 288 11.43 -26.35 -5.57
C GLY A 288 12.14 -27.36 -6.45
N VAL A 289 13.34 -27.78 -6.05
CA VAL A 289 14.10 -28.90 -6.65
C VAL A 289 14.13 -30.03 -5.61
N GLU A 290 13.51 -31.17 -5.95
CA GLU A 290 13.27 -32.25 -5.00
C GLU A 290 14.59 -32.87 -4.51
N GLU A 291 15.56 -32.99 -5.39
CA GLU A 291 16.88 -33.56 -5.12
C GLU A 291 17.72 -32.69 -4.15
N GLU A 292 17.43 -31.39 -4.07
CA GLU A 292 18.09 -30.45 -3.17
C GLU A 292 17.41 -30.36 -1.80
N TYR A 293 16.17 -30.84 -1.69
CA TYR A 293 15.35 -30.66 -0.48
C TYR A 293 15.59 -31.81 0.51
N LYS A 294 15.92 -31.44 1.73
CA LYS A 294 15.95 -32.36 2.86
C LYS A 294 14.73 -32.18 3.73
N THR A 295 13.99 -33.26 4.00
CA THR A 295 12.86 -33.27 4.92
C THR A 295 13.25 -32.60 6.23
N TYR A 296 12.53 -31.53 6.60
CA TYR A 296 12.75 -30.81 7.86
C TYR A 296 11.91 -31.43 8.98
N GLU A 297 12.51 -31.64 10.14
CA GLU A 297 11.83 -32.15 11.33
C GLU A 297 11.60 -31.04 12.34
N LEU A 298 10.34 -30.59 12.45
CA LEU A 298 9.92 -29.51 13.34
C LEU A 298 9.64 -30.08 14.75
N ASP A 299 10.45 -29.70 15.74
CA ASP A 299 10.29 -30.10 17.13
C ASP A 299 9.30 -29.18 17.87
N ILE A 300 8.04 -29.58 17.88
CA ILE A 300 6.96 -28.84 18.56
C ILE A 300 7.18 -28.78 20.08
N LYS A 301 7.78 -29.81 20.69
CA LYS A 301 8.03 -29.84 22.17
C LYS A 301 9.00 -28.74 22.56
N LYS A 302 10.01 -28.47 21.73
CA LYS A 302 11.02 -27.46 21.98
C LYS A 302 10.47 -26.05 21.69
N LEU A 303 9.79 -25.87 20.56
CA LEU A 303 9.36 -24.58 20.06
C LEU A 303 8.07 -24.05 20.74
N SER A 304 7.19 -24.97 21.06
CA SER A 304 5.87 -24.62 21.61
C SER A 304 5.40 -25.60 22.69
N PRO A 305 6.07 -25.66 23.86
CA PRO A 305 5.74 -26.62 24.92
C PRO A 305 4.33 -26.45 25.45
N LYS A 306 3.75 -25.24 25.42
CA LYS A 306 2.38 -24.96 25.86
C LYS A 306 1.31 -25.54 24.94
N LEU A 307 1.64 -25.83 23.67
CA LEU A 307 0.68 -26.43 22.74
C LEU A 307 0.15 -27.79 23.21
N LYS A 308 0.97 -28.55 23.96
CA LYS A 308 0.58 -29.87 24.49
C LYS A 308 -0.73 -29.87 25.30
N GLN A 309 -1.03 -28.80 26.04
CA GLN A 309 -2.21 -28.72 26.88
C GLN A 309 -3.51 -28.57 26.08
N TYR A 310 -3.42 -28.15 24.82
CA TYR A 310 -4.56 -27.90 23.93
C TYR A 310 -4.82 -29.05 22.95
N VAL A 311 -3.82 -29.92 22.70
CA VAL A 311 -3.96 -31.03 21.74
C VAL A 311 -4.74 -32.18 22.40
N THR A 312 -5.83 -32.61 21.76
CA THR A 312 -6.70 -33.69 22.26
C THR A 312 -6.00 -35.06 22.15
N LYS A 313 -6.43 -36.05 22.96
CA LYS A 313 -5.90 -37.42 22.95
C LYS A 313 -5.91 -38.08 21.56
N GLN A 314 -6.86 -37.73 20.72
CA GLN A 314 -6.97 -38.19 19.33
C GLN A 314 -5.76 -37.76 18.46
N HIS A 315 -5.08 -36.68 18.86
CA HIS A 315 -3.92 -36.10 18.19
C HIS A 315 -2.63 -36.21 19.02
N SER A 316 -2.62 -36.90 20.16
CA SER A 316 -1.55 -36.90 21.16
C SER A 316 -0.55 -38.07 21.07
N ASP A 317 -0.44 -38.74 19.91
CA ASP A 317 0.54 -39.79 19.71
C ASP A 317 1.98 -39.26 19.89
N GLU A 318 2.85 -39.98 20.63
CA GLU A 318 4.18 -39.46 21.02
C GLU A 318 5.06 -39.09 19.82
N ASN A 319 4.89 -39.75 18.67
CA ASN A 319 5.61 -39.44 17.42
C ASN A 319 5.15 -38.19 16.70
N ARG A 320 4.03 -37.53 17.12
CA ARG A 320 3.46 -36.33 16.45
C ARG A 320 4.07 -35.03 16.90
N TRP A 321 4.91 -35.04 17.94
CA TRP A 321 5.60 -33.84 18.39
C TRP A 321 6.82 -33.47 17.55
N MET A 322 7.26 -34.43 16.72
CA MET A 322 8.26 -34.23 15.68
C MET A 322 7.56 -34.26 14.32
N ILE A 323 7.21 -33.09 13.80
CA ILE A 323 6.45 -32.98 12.56
C ILE A 323 7.42 -32.92 11.38
N LYS A 324 7.26 -33.84 10.44
CA LYS A 324 8.04 -33.86 9.20
C LYS A 324 7.40 -32.98 8.15
N LEU A 325 8.19 -32.07 7.59
CA LEU A 325 7.85 -31.22 6.45
C LEU A 325 8.59 -31.78 5.23
N GLY A 326 7.89 -32.59 4.42
CA GLY A 326 8.43 -33.16 3.19
C GLY A 326 8.36 -32.15 2.03
N PHE A 327 9.03 -32.49 0.92
CA PHE A 327 9.03 -31.65 -0.29
C PHE A 327 7.61 -31.28 -0.77
N ASP A 328 6.74 -32.27 -0.90
CA ASP A 328 5.36 -32.06 -1.36
C ASP A 328 4.52 -31.22 -0.39
N ASP A 329 4.76 -31.36 0.92
CA ASP A 329 4.06 -30.55 1.92
C ASP A 329 4.40 -29.06 1.71
N VAL A 330 5.69 -28.75 1.61
CA VAL A 330 6.17 -27.38 1.43
C VAL A 330 5.73 -26.83 0.06
N LYS A 331 5.85 -27.61 -0.99
CA LYS A 331 5.40 -27.23 -2.34
C LYS A 331 3.91 -26.87 -2.35
N LYS A 332 3.06 -27.64 -1.66
CA LYS A 332 1.62 -27.36 -1.52
C LYS A 332 1.33 -26.06 -0.76
N MET A 333 2.21 -25.62 0.13
CA MET A 333 2.09 -24.34 0.82
C MET A 333 2.39 -23.15 -0.10
N PHE A 334 3.34 -23.29 -1.01
CA PHE A 334 3.73 -22.23 -1.93
C PHE A 334 2.82 -22.13 -3.17
N ASP A 335 2.41 -23.26 -3.73
CA ASP A 335 1.74 -23.28 -5.04
C ASP A 335 0.49 -22.41 -5.14
N PRO A 336 -0.44 -22.37 -4.17
CA PRO A 336 -1.61 -21.51 -4.23
C PRO A 336 -1.24 -20.02 -4.33
N VAL A 337 -0.25 -19.60 -3.56
CA VAL A 337 0.23 -18.21 -3.50
C VAL A 337 0.91 -17.82 -4.81
N ILE A 338 1.84 -18.64 -5.29
CA ILE A 338 2.58 -18.40 -6.53
C ILE A 338 1.64 -18.42 -7.74
N ASN A 339 0.65 -19.31 -7.78
CA ASN A 339 -0.31 -19.37 -8.88
C ASN A 339 -1.15 -18.08 -8.94
N GLN A 340 -1.48 -17.48 -7.79
CA GLN A 340 -2.17 -16.20 -7.77
C GLN A 340 -1.27 -15.07 -8.29
N ILE A 341 0.02 -15.06 -7.93
CA ILE A 341 1.00 -14.09 -8.46
C ILE A 341 1.12 -14.24 -9.99
N ILE A 342 1.26 -15.46 -10.50
CA ILE A 342 1.33 -15.74 -11.94
C ILE A 342 0.06 -15.23 -12.66
N LYS A 343 -1.12 -15.41 -12.05
CA LYS A 343 -2.39 -14.89 -12.60
C LYS A 343 -2.38 -13.36 -12.67
N LEU A 344 -1.88 -12.68 -11.63
CA LEU A 344 -1.76 -11.21 -11.63
C LEU A 344 -0.80 -10.73 -12.73
N ILE A 345 0.35 -11.39 -12.88
CA ILE A 345 1.34 -11.07 -13.94
C ILE A 345 0.69 -11.19 -15.33
N ARG A 346 -0.02 -12.31 -15.60
CA ARG A 346 -0.73 -12.49 -16.87
C ARG A 346 -1.75 -11.38 -17.11
N GLY A 347 -2.56 -11.06 -16.09
CA GLY A 347 -3.55 -10.00 -16.20
C GLY A 347 -2.95 -8.60 -16.44
N GLN A 348 -1.69 -8.36 -16.07
CA GLN A 348 -0.97 -7.13 -16.44
C GLN A 348 -0.50 -7.15 -17.89
N ILE A 349 0.03 -8.28 -18.34
CA ILE A 349 0.50 -8.45 -19.73
C ILE A 349 -0.70 -8.39 -20.69
N ASP A 350 -1.84 -8.97 -20.32
CA ASP A 350 -3.07 -8.99 -21.13
C ASP A 350 -3.71 -7.58 -21.31
N GLN A 351 -3.31 -6.59 -20.49
CA GLN A 351 -3.75 -5.19 -20.64
C GLN A 351 -2.94 -4.41 -21.69
N LEU A 352 -1.83 -4.97 -22.18
CA LEU A 352 -1.02 -4.31 -23.20
C LEU A 352 -1.74 -4.28 -24.54
N ASP A 353 -1.60 -3.18 -25.27
CA ASP A 353 -2.04 -3.10 -26.65
C ASP A 353 -1.27 -4.10 -27.53
N LYS A 354 -1.86 -4.49 -28.67
CA LYS A 354 -1.28 -5.51 -29.55
C LYS A 354 0.13 -5.17 -30.07
N ASP A 355 0.42 -3.89 -30.17
CA ASP A 355 1.71 -3.37 -30.67
C ASP A 355 2.73 -3.13 -29.55
N ASP A 356 2.28 -3.18 -28.28
CA ASP A 356 3.16 -3.04 -27.12
C ASP A 356 3.73 -4.39 -26.70
N THR A 357 5.04 -4.42 -26.48
CA THR A 357 5.74 -5.58 -25.94
C THR A 357 6.31 -5.27 -24.57
N CYS A 358 6.28 -6.24 -23.66
CA CYS A 358 6.90 -6.13 -22.34
C CYS A 358 8.01 -7.20 -22.21
N PRO A 359 9.19 -6.95 -22.80
CA PRO A 359 10.26 -7.95 -22.85
C PRO A 359 10.99 -8.14 -21.52
N ILE A 360 10.80 -7.24 -20.56
CA ILE A 360 11.59 -7.20 -19.33
C ILE A 360 10.65 -7.24 -18.13
N MET A 361 11.01 -8.06 -17.14
CA MET A 361 10.31 -8.17 -15.85
C MET A 361 11.32 -8.02 -14.72
N PHE A 362 11.10 -7.02 -13.86
CA PHE A 362 11.86 -6.81 -12.64
C PHE A 362 11.09 -7.37 -11.44
N LEU A 363 11.75 -8.23 -10.67
CA LEU A 363 11.23 -8.74 -9.41
C LEU A 363 11.86 -7.95 -8.27
N VAL A 364 11.02 -7.37 -7.41
CA VAL A 364 11.40 -6.58 -6.23
C VAL A 364 10.59 -7.05 -5.01
N GLY A 365 10.89 -6.52 -3.83
CA GLY A 365 10.28 -6.95 -2.58
C GLY A 365 10.94 -8.22 -1.99
N GLY A 366 10.79 -8.43 -0.68
CA GLY A 366 11.49 -9.51 0.01
C GLY A 366 11.11 -10.91 -0.46
N PHE A 367 9.86 -11.15 -0.87
CA PHE A 367 9.44 -12.47 -1.37
C PHE A 367 10.05 -12.81 -2.74
N SER A 368 10.49 -11.81 -3.50
CA SER A 368 11.21 -11.99 -4.76
C SER A 368 12.55 -12.72 -4.60
N GLU A 369 13.10 -12.80 -3.39
CA GLU A 369 14.32 -13.57 -3.10
C GLU A 369 14.07 -15.09 -3.08
N SER A 370 12.80 -15.53 -2.94
CA SER A 370 12.44 -16.96 -2.99
C SER A 370 12.85 -17.59 -4.33
N LYS A 371 13.75 -18.55 -4.26
CA LYS A 371 14.21 -19.30 -5.44
C LYS A 371 13.08 -20.06 -6.13
N TYR A 372 12.13 -20.59 -5.34
CA TYR A 372 10.98 -21.28 -5.90
C TYR A 372 10.03 -20.33 -6.63
N LEU A 373 9.75 -19.15 -6.08
CA LEU A 373 8.98 -18.12 -6.78
C LEU A 373 9.65 -17.74 -8.11
N GLN A 374 10.96 -17.45 -8.09
CA GLN A 374 11.72 -17.11 -9.29
C GLN A 374 11.68 -18.23 -10.35
N LYS A 375 11.85 -19.50 -9.93
CA LYS A 375 11.75 -20.67 -10.80
C LYS A 375 10.38 -20.73 -11.49
N ARG A 376 9.30 -20.65 -10.71
CA ARG A 376 7.92 -20.73 -11.21
C ARG A 376 7.59 -19.58 -12.17
N ILE A 377 8.06 -18.35 -11.89
CA ILE A 377 7.87 -17.22 -12.81
C ILE A 377 8.63 -17.47 -14.12
N ARG A 378 9.89 -17.88 -14.08
CA ARG A 378 10.68 -18.17 -15.30
C ARG A 378 10.07 -19.29 -16.14
N GLU A 379 9.50 -20.31 -15.52
CA GLU A 379 8.80 -21.42 -16.22
C GLU A 379 7.56 -20.95 -16.97
N ASN A 380 6.84 -19.94 -16.42
CA ASN A 380 5.59 -19.45 -16.98
C ASN A 380 5.74 -18.29 -17.98
N PHE A 381 6.85 -17.54 -17.93
CA PHE A 381 7.10 -16.33 -18.72
C PHE A 381 8.47 -16.45 -19.43
N LYS A 382 8.54 -17.32 -20.43
CA LYS A 382 9.78 -17.64 -21.16
C LYS A 382 10.23 -16.55 -22.13
N GLU A 383 9.29 -15.70 -22.57
CA GLU A 383 9.56 -14.61 -23.52
C GLU A 383 10.10 -13.35 -22.83
N GLN A 384 9.93 -13.24 -21.51
CA GLN A 384 10.38 -12.12 -20.73
C GLN A 384 11.78 -12.38 -20.13
N GLN A 385 12.65 -11.39 -20.22
CA GLN A 385 13.89 -11.37 -19.44
C GLN A 385 13.56 -11.03 -17.98
N ILE A 386 13.67 -12.03 -17.09
CA ILE A 386 13.33 -11.87 -15.67
C ILE A 386 14.59 -11.55 -14.88
N THR A 387 14.60 -10.37 -14.26
CA THR A 387 15.69 -9.85 -13.45
C THR A 387 15.22 -9.61 -12.02
N VAL A 388 15.93 -10.17 -11.05
CA VAL A 388 15.77 -9.82 -9.64
C VAL A 388 16.64 -8.59 -9.39
N SER A 389 16.08 -7.50 -8.89
CA SER A 389 16.85 -6.29 -8.67
C SER A 389 17.87 -6.45 -7.53
N PRO A 390 18.98 -5.72 -7.55
CA PRO A 390 19.91 -5.70 -6.42
C PRO A 390 19.18 -5.23 -5.15
N ARG A 391 19.36 -5.92 -4.02
CA ARG A 391 18.69 -5.62 -2.74
C ARG A 391 17.18 -5.38 -2.90
N PRO A 392 16.41 -6.38 -3.37
CA PRO A 392 15.00 -6.20 -3.73
C PRO A 392 14.15 -5.75 -2.56
N ILE A 393 14.53 -6.08 -1.32
CA ILE A 393 13.86 -5.67 -0.08
C ILE A 393 13.91 -4.14 0.17
N ALA A 394 14.94 -3.45 -0.32
CA ALA A 394 15.12 -2.00 -0.14
C ALA A 394 14.62 -1.18 -1.35
N ALA A 395 14.15 -1.83 -2.41
CA ALA A 395 13.81 -1.21 -3.68
C ALA A 395 12.78 -0.07 -3.52
N VAL A 396 11.71 -0.32 -2.77
CA VAL A 396 10.63 0.65 -2.55
C VAL A 396 11.13 1.88 -1.79
N ALA A 397 11.86 1.70 -0.69
CA ALA A 397 12.38 2.81 0.11
C ALA A 397 13.38 3.67 -0.67
N ASN A 398 14.29 3.03 -1.43
CA ASN A 398 15.26 3.74 -2.26
C ASN A 398 14.57 4.49 -3.41
N GLY A 399 13.64 3.85 -4.11
CA GLY A 399 12.89 4.48 -5.19
C GLY A 399 12.00 5.64 -4.70
N ALA A 400 11.46 5.55 -3.48
CA ALA A 400 10.72 6.65 -2.86
C ALA A 400 11.65 7.87 -2.60
N VAL A 401 12.91 7.65 -2.20
CA VAL A 401 13.89 8.74 -2.09
C VAL A 401 14.16 9.37 -3.47
N SER A 402 14.43 8.54 -4.49
CA SER A 402 14.67 9.02 -5.86
C SER A 402 13.48 9.83 -6.38
N TYR A 403 12.25 9.37 -6.14
CA TYR A 403 11.01 10.11 -6.45
C TYR A 403 10.99 11.48 -5.76
N GLY A 404 11.27 11.56 -4.48
CA GLY A 404 11.30 12.81 -3.72
C GLY A 404 12.42 13.78 -4.17
N ILE A 405 13.54 13.26 -4.70
CA ILE A 405 14.61 14.07 -5.28
C ILE A 405 14.17 14.64 -6.64
N ASN A 406 13.45 13.88 -7.43
CA ASN A 406 13.00 14.24 -8.78
C ASN A 406 11.60 13.71 -9.10
N GLU A 407 10.57 14.36 -8.56
CA GLU A 407 9.17 13.97 -8.82
C GLU A 407 8.76 14.06 -10.30
N LYS A 408 9.48 14.87 -11.09
CA LYS A 408 9.26 15.03 -12.55
C LYS A 408 9.66 13.80 -13.34
N PHE A 409 10.34 12.84 -12.71
CA PHE A 409 10.68 11.56 -13.34
C PHE A 409 9.42 10.79 -13.77
N ILE A 410 8.32 10.93 -13.02
CA ILE A 410 7.02 10.38 -13.42
C ILE A 410 6.31 11.36 -14.33
N LYS A 411 6.18 11.02 -15.61
CA LYS A 411 5.57 11.86 -16.63
C LYS A 411 4.04 11.77 -16.63
N ASN A 412 3.52 10.55 -16.59
CA ASN A 412 2.09 10.30 -16.67
C ASN A 412 1.67 9.10 -15.81
N ARG A 413 0.37 8.99 -15.60
CA ARG A 413 -0.28 7.85 -14.94
C ARG A 413 -1.54 7.43 -15.68
N VAL A 414 -1.90 6.15 -15.56
CA VAL A 414 -3.15 5.61 -16.07
C VAL A 414 -4.23 5.73 -15.00
N LEU A 415 -5.37 6.33 -15.33
CA LEU A 415 -6.48 6.49 -14.39
C LEU A 415 -7.09 5.14 -14.03
N LYS A 416 -7.13 4.82 -12.73
CA LYS A 416 -7.67 3.57 -12.18
C LYS A 416 -9.19 3.53 -12.22
N TYR A 417 -9.85 4.70 -12.15
CA TYR A 417 -11.30 4.87 -12.05
C TYR A 417 -11.82 5.81 -13.14
N ASN A 418 -13.11 5.69 -13.42
CA ASN A 418 -13.86 6.75 -14.03
C ASN A 418 -14.05 7.88 -13.02
N PHE A 419 -13.58 9.08 -13.32
CA PHE A 419 -13.78 10.28 -12.51
C PHE A 419 -14.98 11.05 -13.01
N GLY A 420 -15.86 11.40 -12.11
CA GLY A 420 -17.05 12.15 -12.42
C GLY A 420 -17.42 13.15 -11.32
N ARG A 421 -18.49 13.87 -11.58
CA ARG A 421 -19.12 14.74 -10.59
C ARG A 421 -20.63 14.59 -10.62
N SER A 422 -21.29 14.93 -9.52
CA SER A 422 -22.73 15.16 -9.54
C SER A 422 -23.06 16.48 -10.22
N THR A 423 -24.08 16.47 -11.06
CA THR A 423 -24.62 17.67 -11.69
C THR A 423 -26.12 17.53 -11.92
N LEU A 424 -26.83 18.64 -11.92
CA LEU A 424 -28.26 18.66 -12.24
C LEU A 424 -28.48 18.80 -13.74
N ARG A 425 -29.48 18.09 -14.27
CA ARG A 425 -30.06 18.31 -15.58
C ARG A 425 -31.57 18.21 -15.51
N PRO A 426 -32.31 18.74 -16.48
CA PRO A 426 -33.76 18.52 -16.58
C PRO A 426 -34.09 17.03 -16.55
N TYR A 427 -35.17 16.67 -15.84
CA TYR A 427 -35.73 15.32 -15.82
C TYR A 427 -36.26 14.95 -17.20
N ASP A 428 -35.97 13.74 -17.67
CA ASP A 428 -36.45 13.16 -18.93
C ASP A 428 -37.13 11.82 -18.64
N GLU A 429 -38.45 11.75 -18.84
CA GLU A 429 -39.26 10.58 -18.55
C GLU A 429 -38.90 9.33 -19.39
N ASN A 430 -38.18 9.50 -20.50
CA ASN A 430 -37.75 8.39 -21.34
C ASN A 430 -36.51 7.66 -20.83
N ILE A 431 -35.72 8.30 -19.96
CA ILE A 431 -34.43 7.77 -19.50
C ILE A 431 -34.29 7.77 -17.98
N ASP A 432 -35.11 8.56 -17.25
CA ASP A 432 -35.03 8.69 -15.80
C ASP A 432 -36.22 8.02 -15.11
N SER A 433 -35.93 7.33 -14.01
CA SER A 433 -36.99 6.84 -13.13
C SER A 433 -37.61 7.99 -12.34
N ILE A 434 -38.92 7.92 -12.10
CA ILE A 434 -39.70 8.98 -11.45
C ILE A 434 -39.22 9.30 -10.03
N ASP A 435 -38.68 8.30 -9.31
CA ASP A 435 -38.10 8.44 -7.97
C ASP A 435 -36.85 9.32 -7.94
N LYS A 436 -36.17 9.50 -9.07
CA LYS A 436 -34.99 10.39 -9.21
C LYS A 436 -35.35 11.85 -9.47
N ARG A 437 -36.62 12.12 -9.81
CA ARG A 437 -37.08 13.49 -10.08
C ARG A 437 -37.17 14.30 -8.79
N ARG A 438 -36.47 15.42 -8.76
CA ARG A 438 -36.53 16.40 -7.67
C ARG A 438 -37.72 17.35 -7.87
N GLU A 439 -38.11 18.02 -6.80
CA GLU A 439 -39.17 19.07 -6.82
C GLU A 439 -38.88 20.17 -7.82
N SER A 440 -37.61 20.51 -8.04
CA SER A 440 -37.17 21.48 -9.05
C SER A 440 -37.40 21.05 -10.51
N GLY A 441 -37.91 19.84 -10.75
CA GLY A 441 -38.03 19.25 -12.09
C GLY A 441 -36.72 18.77 -12.69
N HIS A 442 -35.66 18.70 -11.89
CA HIS A 442 -34.33 18.21 -12.30
C HIS A 442 -34.03 16.82 -11.73
N VAL A 443 -32.99 16.21 -12.25
CA VAL A 443 -32.39 14.94 -11.76
C VAL A 443 -30.90 15.15 -11.53
N LEU A 444 -30.37 14.57 -10.44
CA LEU A 444 -28.94 14.55 -10.17
C LEU A 444 -28.29 13.37 -10.91
N VAL A 445 -27.33 13.67 -11.78
CA VAL A 445 -26.67 12.66 -12.62
C VAL A 445 -25.16 12.63 -12.39
N PHE A 446 -24.56 11.47 -12.64
CA PHE A 446 -23.11 11.31 -12.71
C PHE A 446 -22.62 11.85 -14.06
N LYS A 447 -21.86 12.93 -14.04
CA LYS A 447 -21.22 13.48 -15.24
C LYS A 447 -19.75 13.07 -15.28
N LEU A 448 -19.39 12.24 -16.27
CA LEU A 448 -18.02 11.80 -16.49
C LEU A 448 -17.12 13.00 -16.82
N LEU A 449 -15.94 13.04 -16.17
CA LEU A 449 -14.86 14.03 -16.37
C LEU A 449 -13.67 13.41 -17.08
N ALA A 450 -13.25 12.21 -16.63
CA ALA A 450 -12.16 11.47 -17.22
C ALA A 450 -12.43 9.96 -17.08
N LYS A 451 -12.16 9.22 -18.17
CA LYS A 451 -12.45 7.78 -18.25
C LYS A 451 -11.31 6.96 -17.63
N LYS A 452 -11.67 5.87 -16.98
CA LYS A 452 -10.76 4.79 -16.57
C LYS A 452 -9.90 4.32 -17.76
N GLY A 453 -8.61 4.06 -17.51
CA GLY A 453 -7.66 3.66 -18.55
C GLY A 453 -7.07 4.83 -19.36
N THR A 454 -7.54 6.06 -19.15
CA THR A 454 -6.94 7.23 -19.82
C THR A 454 -5.56 7.51 -19.24
N ILE A 455 -4.56 7.67 -20.10
CA ILE A 455 -3.23 8.16 -19.73
C ILE A 455 -3.33 9.68 -19.54
N VAL A 456 -2.90 10.17 -18.38
CA VAL A 456 -2.92 11.60 -18.04
C VAL A 456 -1.55 12.04 -17.56
N ASP A 457 -1.07 13.19 -18.04
CA ASP A 457 0.15 13.78 -17.50
C ASP A 457 -0.04 14.15 -16.03
N VAL A 458 1.04 14.09 -15.23
CA VAL A 458 0.98 14.34 -13.79
C VAL A 458 0.35 15.70 -13.45
N ASP A 459 0.66 16.72 -14.23
CA ASP A 459 0.14 18.08 -14.05
C ASP A 459 -1.03 18.43 -14.99
N GLN A 460 -1.59 17.44 -15.71
CA GLN A 460 -2.73 17.69 -16.61
C GLN A 460 -3.94 18.17 -15.84
N LYS A 461 -4.48 19.32 -16.27
CA LYS A 461 -5.67 19.95 -15.68
C LYS A 461 -6.90 19.64 -16.50
N PHE A 462 -7.94 19.18 -15.83
CA PHE A 462 -9.29 19.02 -16.38
C PHE A 462 -10.10 20.25 -15.94
N SER A 463 -10.30 21.19 -16.85
CA SER A 463 -10.95 22.46 -16.55
C SER A 463 -12.41 22.48 -17.04
N GLN A 464 -13.29 23.06 -16.23
CA GLN A 464 -14.66 23.34 -16.62
C GLN A 464 -15.19 24.59 -15.93
N THR A 465 -16.17 25.23 -16.57
CA THR A 465 -16.89 26.38 -16.00
C THR A 465 -18.25 25.91 -15.49
N SER A 466 -18.62 26.35 -14.30
CA SER A 466 -19.93 26.12 -13.66
C SER A 466 -20.58 27.45 -13.32
N HIS A 467 -21.91 27.45 -13.25
CA HIS A 467 -22.73 28.58 -12.86
C HIS A 467 -23.61 28.20 -11.66
N PRO A 468 -24.03 29.14 -10.81
CA PRO A 468 -25.03 28.90 -9.78
C PRO A 468 -26.33 28.38 -10.39
N GLU A 469 -27.00 27.49 -9.71
CA GLU A 469 -28.30 26.95 -10.09
C GLU A 469 -29.40 28.04 -9.87
N ASN A 470 -29.31 28.72 -8.72
CA ASN A 470 -30.22 29.79 -8.33
C ASN A 470 -29.49 31.12 -8.27
N SER A 471 -30.24 32.21 -8.55
CA SER A 471 -29.69 33.57 -8.57
C SER A 471 -29.20 34.05 -7.20
N ASP A 472 -29.78 33.55 -6.13
CA ASP A 472 -29.49 33.87 -4.74
C ASP A 472 -28.54 32.87 -4.04
N GLN A 473 -28.03 31.89 -4.78
CA GLN A 473 -27.15 30.87 -4.23
C GLN A 473 -25.85 31.49 -3.71
N GLU A 474 -25.53 31.23 -2.44
CA GLU A 474 -24.33 31.78 -1.76
C GLU A 474 -23.13 30.84 -1.81
N GLN A 475 -23.34 29.56 -2.09
CA GLN A 475 -22.28 28.53 -2.18
C GLN A 475 -22.52 27.57 -3.33
N MET A 476 -21.45 27.09 -3.95
CA MET A 476 -21.49 26.02 -4.94
C MET A 476 -20.82 24.77 -4.36
N TRP A 477 -21.55 23.66 -4.37
CA TRP A 477 -21.05 22.35 -3.94
C TRP A 477 -20.62 21.54 -5.14
N TYR A 478 -19.35 21.19 -5.18
CA TYR A 478 -18.76 20.41 -6.25
C TYR A 478 -18.31 19.06 -5.70
N GLN A 479 -19.10 18.03 -5.96
CA GLN A 479 -18.88 16.69 -5.47
C GLN A 479 -18.08 15.88 -6.47
N ILE A 480 -16.92 15.34 -6.06
CA ILE A 480 -16.09 14.46 -6.86
C ILE A 480 -16.45 13.00 -6.56
N LEU A 481 -16.71 12.26 -7.63
CA LEU A 481 -17.12 10.85 -7.61
C LEU A 481 -16.15 10.01 -8.41
N ILE A 482 -15.96 8.75 -7.98
CA ILE A 482 -15.24 7.74 -8.74
C ILE A 482 -16.04 6.45 -8.84
N THR A 483 -15.80 5.68 -9.91
CA THR A 483 -16.37 4.35 -10.08
C THR A 483 -15.51 3.49 -11.01
N GLU A 484 -15.53 2.16 -10.81
CA GLU A 484 -14.95 1.21 -11.77
C GLU A 484 -15.89 0.87 -12.93
N ARG A 485 -17.18 1.22 -12.81
CA ARG A 485 -18.22 0.90 -13.79
C ARG A 485 -18.26 1.94 -14.90
N ASP A 486 -18.54 1.48 -16.15
CA ASP A 486 -18.66 2.35 -17.32
C ASP A 486 -20.11 2.80 -17.60
N ASP A 487 -21.10 2.17 -16.94
CA ASP A 487 -22.53 2.31 -17.24
C ASP A 487 -23.31 3.17 -16.21
N VAL A 488 -22.61 3.89 -15.33
CA VAL A 488 -23.20 4.70 -14.25
C VAL A 488 -23.90 5.93 -14.80
N LYS A 489 -25.14 6.14 -14.36
CA LYS A 489 -25.98 7.33 -14.68
C LYS A 489 -26.17 8.25 -13.49
N TYR A 490 -26.28 7.70 -12.28
CA TYR A 490 -26.62 8.47 -11.08
C TYR A 490 -25.53 8.34 -10.00
N PRO A 491 -25.33 9.40 -9.19
CA PRO A 491 -24.27 9.41 -8.16
C PRO A 491 -24.54 8.47 -6.98
N ASP A 492 -25.75 7.97 -6.80
CA ASP A 492 -26.19 7.09 -5.73
C ASP A 492 -26.29 5.61 -6.16
N GLU A 493 -25.81 5.26 -7.36
CA GLU A 493 -25.72 3.86 -7.79
C GLU A 493 -24.63 3.08 -7.04
N ASP A 494 -24.87 1.78 -6.88
CA ASP A 494 -23.87 0.86 -6.31
C ASP A 494 -22.55 0.90 -7.09
N GLY A 495 -21.44 0.97 -6.36
CA GLY A 495 -20.09 1.07 -6.94
C GLY A 495 -19.66 2.51 -7.29
N VAL A 496 -20.47 3.51 -6.98
CA VAL A 496 -20.08 4.92 -7.02
C VAL A 496 -19.57 5.33 -5.64
N ILE A 497 -18.35 5.83 -5.58
CA ILE A 497 -17.68 6.28 -4.36
C ILE A 497 -17.52 7.79 -4.42
N LYS A 498 -17.96 8.47 -3.38
CA LYS A 498 -17.72 9.89 -3.19
C LYS A 498 -16.32 10.09 -2.60
N LEU A 499 -15.45 10.81 -3.29
CA LEU A 499 -14.13 11.20 -2.79
C LEU A 499 -14.18 12.40 -1.86
N GLY A 500 -15.09 13.33 -2.11
CA GLY A 500 -15.27 14.49 -1.26
C GLY A 500 -16.09 15.60 -1.91
N ASP A 501 -16.35 16.65 -1.12
CA ASP A 501 -17.00 17.88 -1.55
C ASP A 501 -15.97 19.01 -1.65
N PHE A 502 -16.13 19.85 -2.66
CA PHE A 502 -15.43 21.11 -2.79
C PHE A 502 -16.45 22.23 -2.72
N ILE A 503 -16.41 23.00 -1.65
CA ILE A 503 -17.35 24.10 -1.39
C ILE A 503 -16.69 25.40 -1.81
N ILE A 504 -17.40 26.18 -2.61
CA ILE A 504 -16.94 27.46 -3.19
C ILE A 504 -17.96 28.52 -2.82
N ASP A 505 -17.55 29.58 -2.13
CA ASP A 505 -18.41 30.67 -1.78
C ASP A 505 -18.71 31.57 -3.00
N LEU A 506 -19.93 32.03 -3.08
CA LEU A 506 -20.46 32.89 -4.15
C LEU A 506 -21.04 34.17 -3.57
N PRO A 507 -20.19 35.10 -3.08
CA PRO A 507 -20.65 36.26 -2.32
C PRO A 507 -21.46 37.26 -3.15
N ASP A 508 -21.28 37.26 -4.49
CA ASP A 508 -21.83 38.31 -5.37
C ASP A 508 -23.25 37.98 -5.86
N ALA A 509 -24.20 37.69 -4.95
CA ALA A 509 -25.56 37.23 -5.26
C ALA A 509 -26.35 38.20 -6.18
N HIS A 510 -26.02 39.50 -6.16
CA HIS A 510 -26.64 40.50 -7.02
C HIS A 510 -26.41 40.27 -8.53
N LEU A 511 -25.41 39.48 -8.90
CA LEU A 511 -25.14 39.10 -10.30
C LEU A 511 -25.97 37.90 -10.77
N GLY A 512 -26.79 37.33 -9.89
CA GLY A 512 -27.65 36.21 -10.25
C GLY A 512 -26.87 34.98 -10.73
N LYS A 513 -27.29 34.43 -11.88
CA LYS A 513 -26.69 33.23 -12.47
C LYS A 513 -25.42 33.50 -13.29
N ASP A 514 -25.03 34.75 -13.52
CA ASP A 514 -23.85 35.08 -14.33
C ASP A 514 -22.52 34.94 -13.61
N ARG A 515 -22.55 34.50 -12.35
CA ARG A 515 -21.36 34.22 -11.53
C ARG A 515 -20.67 32.93 -11.99
N LYS A 516 -19.66 33.09 -12.83
CA LYS A 516 -18.86 31.97 -13.37
C LYS A 516 -17.81 31.54 -12.38
N VAL A 517 -17.73 30.22 -12.15
CA VAL A 517 -16.66 29.59 -11.40
C VAL A 517 -15.93 28.66 -12.34
N ARG A 518 -14.63 28.88 -12.55
CA ARG A 518 -13.74 27.94 -13.23
C ARG A 518 -13.21 26.96 -12.21
N ILE A 519 -13.38 25.67 -12.48
CA ILE A 519 -12.92 24.56 -11.63
C ILE A 519 -11.92 23.75 -12.43
N GLU A 520 -10.76 23.47 -11.83
CA GLU A 520 -9.69 22.69 -12.41
C GLU A 520 -9.38 21.50 -11.49
N LEU A 521 -9.30 20.29 -12.06
CA LEU A 521 -8.90 19.07 -11.38
C LEU A 521 -7.61 18.55 -11.96
N THR A 522 -6.65 18.20 -11.09
CA THR A 522 -5.42 17.51 -11.47
C THR A 522 -5.52 16.06 -11.00
N LEU A 523 -5.73 15.13 -11.95
CA LEU A 523 -6.00 13.71 -11.69
C LEU A 523 -4.75 12.83 -11.79
N GLY A 524 -3.67 13.31 -12.40
CA GLY A 524 -2.42 12.55 -12.57
C GLY A 524 -1.53 12.51 -11.33
N LYS A 525 -1.80 13.33 -10.31
CA LYS A 525 -1.05 13.33 -9.03
C LYS A 525 -1.49 12.19 -8.12
N MET A 526 -0.66 11.88 -7.15
CA MET A 526 -1.00 10.85 -6.15
C MET A 526 -2.16 11.25 -5.25
N GLU A 527 -2.34 12.54 -5.00
CA GLU A 527 -3.51 13.13 -4.34
C GLU A 527 -4.20 14.03 -5.35
N ILE A 528 -5.49 13.83 -5.55
CA ILE A 528 -6.28 14.61 -6.50
C ILE A 528 -6.37 16.05 -5.98
N GLN A 529 -5.93 16.98 -6.78
CA GLN A 529 -6.00 18.41 -6.45
C GLN A 529 -7.17 19.06 -7.18
N ALA A 530 -7.93 19.90 -6.47
CA ALA A 530 -8.95 20.74 -7.05
C ALA A 530 -8.62 22.20 -6.76
N TYR A 531 -8.75 22.99 -7.80
CA TYR A 531 -8.64 24.44 -7.75
C TYR A 531 -9.92 25.03 -8.31
N ALA A 532 -10.41 26.10 -7.70
CA ALA A 532 -11.51 26.87 -8.25
C ALA A 532 -11.20 28.35 -8.20
N LYS A 533 -11.70 29.08 -9.19
CA LYS A 533 -11.61 30.53 -9.26
C LYS A 533 -12.98 31.13 -9.59
N ASN A 534 -13.45 32.00 -8.73
CA ASN A 534 -14.56 32.87 -9.06
C ASN A 534 -14.07 33.91 -10.10
N GLU A 535 -14.56 33.81 -11.34
CA GLU A 535 -14.06 34.65 -12.44
C GLU A 535 -14.47 36.11 -12.31
N TYR A 536 -15.46 36.41 -11.46
CA TYR A 536 -15.91 37.76 -11.25
C TYR A 536 -15.04 38.55 -10.26
N ASN A 537 -14.85 38.02 -9.06
CA ASN A 537 -14.11 38.70 -7.99
C ASN A 537 -12.65 38.24 -7.84
N GLY A 538 -12.24 37.20 -8.59
CA GLY A 538 -10.88 36.66 -8.59
C GLY A 538 -10.54 35.78 -7.38
N GLN A 539 -11.49 35.52 -6.48
CA GLN A 539 -11.27 34.68 -5.31
C GLN A 539 -10.94 33.26 -5.73
N GLU A 540 -9.92 32.70 -5.09
CA GLU A 540 -9.35 31.36 -5.41
C GLU A 540 -9.54 30.42 -4.22
N TYR A 541 -9.81 29.17 -4.53
CA TYR A 541 -10.02 28.07 -3.59
C TYR A 541 -9.16 26.89 -4.03
N GLU A 542 -8.54 26.22 -3.08
CA GLU A 542 -7.73 25.02 -3.36
C GLU A 542 -8.01 23.95 -2.31
N THR A 543 -8.12 22.70 -2.75
CA THR A 543 -8.24 21.54 -1.89
C THR A 543 -7.61 20.32 -2.52
N SER A 544 -7.33 19.30 -1.71
CA SER A 544 -6.95 17.99 -2.18
C SER A 544 -7.95 16.96 -1.67
N PHE A 545 -8.32 16.01 -2.54
CA PHE A 545 -9.27 14.96 -2.22
C PHE A 545 -8.56 13.69 -1.79
N GLY A 546 -9.07 13.07 -0.77
CA GLY A 546 -8.59 11.87 -0.12
C GLY A 546 -9.19 11.73 1.29
N TYR A 547 -9.98 12.72 1.72
CA TYR A 547 -10.53 12.80 3.08
C TYR A 547 -12.03 12.46 3.08
N HIS A 548 -12.40 11.34 3.70
CA HIS A 548 -13.78 10.95 3.95
C HIS A 548 -14.16 10.97 5.44
N ASP A 549 -13.45 11.72 6.26
CA ASP A 549 -13.83 11.88 7.66
C ASP A 549 -14.57 13.21 7.84
N LYS A 550 -15.93 13.16 7.95
CA LYS A 550 -16.75 14.35 8.21
C LYS A 550 -16.30 15.08 9.48
N ASP A 551 -15.89 14.32 10.49
CA ASP A 551 -15.43 14.88 11.77
C ASP A 551 -14.09 15.61 11.64
N LEU A 552 -13.25 15.19 10.68
CA LEU A 552 -11.97 15.82 10.41
C LEU A 552 -12.12 17.11 9.62
N VAL A 553 -13.02 17.15 8.64
CA VAL A 553 -13.33 18.38 7.87
C VAL A 553 -13.90 19.44 8.79
N GLU A 554 -14.80 19.08 9.71
CA GLU A 554 -15.34 20.03 10.70
C GLU A 554 -14.28 20.52 11.71
N LYS A 555 -13.31 19.68 12.07
CA LYS A 555 -12.19 20.10 12.93
C LYS A 555 -11.23 21.06 12.21
N ILE A 556 -10.89 20.77 10.97
CA ILE A 556 -10.00 21.62 10.16
C ILE A 556 -10.64 23.01 9.93
N LEU A 557 -11.96 23.06 9.71
CA LEU A 557 -12.70 24.33 9.55
C LEU A 557 -12.84 25.12 10.86
N LYS A 558 -12.67 24.47 12.03
CA LYS A 558 -12.71 25.11 13.35
C LYS A 558 -11.33 25.55 13.88
N GLU A 559 -10.24 25.09 13.28
CA GLU A 559 -8.86 25.39 13.69
C GLU A 559 -8.17 26.44 12.80
N GLU A 560 -8.86 27.05 11.83
CA GLU A 560 -8.35 28.25 11.15
C GLU A 560 -8.64 29.47 12.03
N PRO A 561 -7.59 30.28 12.43
CA PRO A 561 -7.73 31.46 13.28
C PRO A 561 -8.45 32.62 12.58
#